data_2a24dbd185ed939ae038f0eab95b1110
#
_entry.id   2a24dbd185ed939ae038f0eab95b1110
#
_cell.length_a   1.000
_cell.length_b   1.000
_cell.length_c   1.000
_cell.angle_alpha   90.00
_cell.angle_beta   90.00
_cell.angle_gamma   90.00
#
_symmetry.space_group_name_H-M   'P 1'
#
loop_
_entity.id
_entity.type
_entity.pdbx_description
1 polymer ?
#
loop_
_entity_poly.entity_id
_entity_poly.type
_entity_poly.pdbx_seq_one_letter_code
_entity_poly.pdbx_strand_id
1 'polypeptide(L)'
;VLLVANNRHGDVSAPCISACVTRLLEIRANGTVVLDDGRRIIREYAGNFQPTRQPGVGDEFFKWLAQNQANVERVHQVQIDEAGANEFAQFPDAALQAEFDPLDRKFVATSAAHVERPPIVQAADSKWVAWWARLEQHGILVQFPCPHDIKRFYAGKFPSAGPPVLPGEQP
;
A
#
# COMPACT_ATOMS: atom_id res chain seq x y z
N VAL A 1 -0.81 -0.06 6.13
CA VAL A 1 -1.02 1.28 6.72
C VAL A 1 -2.23 1.29 7.65
N LEU A 2 -3.44 0.88 7.20
CA LEU A 2 -4.68 0.97 8.00
C LEU A 2 -4.59 0.19 9.33
N LEU A 3 -4.14 -1.07 9.29
CA LEU A 3 -3.96 -1.89 10.49
C LEU A 3 -2.93 -1.29 11.46
N VAL A 4 -1.85 -0.71 10.93
CA VAL A 4 -0.84 -0.04 11.74
C VAL A 4 -1.42 1.20 12.43
N ALA A 5 -2.15 2.05 11.69
CA ALA A 5 -2.81 3.23 12.25
C ALA A 5 -3.88 2.89 13.30
N ASN A 6 -4.44 1.68 13.26
CA ASN A 6 -5.37 1.14 14.27
C ASN A 6 -4.65 0.49 15.47
N ASN A 7 -3.32 0.48 15.49
CA ASN A 7 -2.54 -0.30 16.47
C ASN A 7 -2.93 -1.79 16.51
N ARG A 8 -3.21 -2.38 15.34
CA ARG A 8 -3.61 -3.80 15.18
C ARG A 8 -2.58 -4.61 14.41
N HIS A 9 -1.41 -4.06 14.17
CA HIS A 9 -0.27 -4.79 13.60
C HIS A 9 0.75 -5.02 14.72
N GLY A 10 1.10 -6.29 14.96
CA GLY A 10 2.08 -6.64 15.99
C GLY A 10 3.45 -6.04 15.71
N ASP A 11 4.21 -5.78 16.75
CA ASP A 11 5.63 -5.40 16.73
C ASP A 11 5.98 -4.07 16.04
N VAL A 12 5.00 -3.23 15.71
CA VAL A 12 5.26 -1.88 15.19
C VAL A 12 5.52 -0.89 16.33
N SER A 13 6.43 0.03 16.10
CA SER A 13 6.77 1.08 17.07
C SER A 13 5.68 2.18 17.14
N ALA A 14 5.60 2.88 18.28
CA ALA A 14 4.70 4.02 18.42
C ALA A 14 4.96 5.14 17.37
N PRO A 15 6.22 5.48 17.00
CA PRO A 15 6.49 6.38 15.88
C PRO A 15 5.90 5.90 14.54
N CYS A 16 5.94 4.61 14.25
CA CYS A 16 5.34 4.05 13.03
C CYS A 16 3.81 4.20 13.04
N ILE A 17 3.15 3.92 14.17
CA ILE A 17 1.71 4.13 14.32
C ILE A 17 1.37 5.60 14.05
N SER A 18 2.10 6.53 14.69
CA SER A 18 1.91 7.97 14.52
C SER A 18 2.09 8.41 13.07
N ALA A 19 3.14 7.94 12.39
CA ALA A 19 3.39 8.25 10.98
C ALA A 19 2.25 7.75 10.07
N CYS A 20 1.73 6.54 10.31
CA CYS A 20 0.58 6.01 9.57
C CYS A 20 -0.70 6.82 9.83
N VAL A 21 -0.95 7.22 11.07
CA VAL A 21 -2.09 8.09 11.44
C VAL A 21 -1.99 9.42 10.70
N THR A 22 -0.86 10.10 10.79
CA THR A 22 -0.62 11.38 10.10
C THR A 22 -0.86 11.24 8.61
N ARG A 23 -0.30 10.19 7.98
CA ARG A 23 -0.47 9.97 6.54
C ARG A 23 -1.93 9.77 6.12
N LEU A 24 -2.71 9.01 6.89
CA LEU A 24 -4.13 8.81 6.60
C LEU A 24 -4.95 10.11 6.77
N LEU A 25 -4.63 10.91 7.78
CA LEU A 25 -5.29 12.21 8.00
C LEU A 25 -4.96 13.20 6.88
N GLU A 26 -3.72 13.27 6.41
CA GLU A 26 -3.30 14.09 5.27
C GLU A 26 -4.07 13.71 3.99
N ILE A 27 -4.12 12.40 3.67
CA ILE A 27 -4.86 11.91 2.50
C ILE A 27 -6.34 12.27 2.62
N ARG A 28 -6.92 12.04 3.79
CA ARG A 28 -8.33 12.38 4.04
C ARG A 28 -8.62 13.88 3.91
N ALA A 29 -7.70 14.73 4.33
CA ALA A 29 -7.87 16.18 4.27
C ALA A 29 -7.74 16.72 2.84
N ASN A 30 -6.67 16.37 2.14
CA ASN A 30 -6.24 17.04 0.92
C ASN A 30 -5.91 16.10 -0.25
N GLY A 31 -5.86 14.78 0.00
CA GLY A 31 -5.43 13.81 -1.00
C GLY A 31 -6.55 13.22 -1.82
N THR A 32 -6.13 12.49 -2.85
CA THR A 32 -6.98 11.62 -3.67
C THR A 32 -6.50 10.18 -3.51
N VAL A 33 -7.42 9.23 -3.47
CA VAL A 33 -7.12 7.80 -3.43
C VAL A 33 -7.48 7.17 -4.77
N VAL A 34 -6.63 6.30 -5.29
CA VAL A 34 -6.91 5.53 -6.50
C VAL A 34 -7.29 4.10 -6.11
N LEU A 35 -8.41 3.63 -6.63
CA LEU A 35 -8.93 2.28 -6.44
C LEU A 35 -9.14 1.57 -7.79
N ASP A 36 -9.11 0.25 -7.76
CA ASP A 36 -9.55 -0.55 -8.91
C ASP A 36 -11.09 -0.58 -9.02
N ASP A 37 -11.61 -0.51 -10.24
CA ASP A 37 -13.06 -0.58 -10.55
C ASP A 37 -13.67 -1.93 -10.16
N GLY A 38 -12.88 -3.01 -10.18
CA GLY A 38 -13.25 -4.35 -9.71
C GLY A 38 -13.43 -4.48 -8.19
N ARG A 39 -13.18 -3.40 -7.42
CA ARG A 39 -13.35 -3.33 -5.96
C ARG A 39 -12.46 -4.32 -5.18
N ARG A 40 -11.32 -4.75 -5.72
CA ARG A 40 -10.43 -5.71 -5.05
C ARG A 40 -9.76 -5.07 -3.84
N ILE A 41 -9.23 -3.84 -4.00
CA ILE A 41 -8.58 -3.09 -2.91
C ILE A 41 -9.57 -2.75 -1.81
N ILE A 42 -10.75 -2.23 -2.15
CA ILE A 42 -11.74 -1.85 -1.14
C ILE A 42 -12.29 -3.07 -0.37
N ARG A 43 -12.41 -4.23 -1.02
CA ARG A 43 -12.79 -5.48 -0.35
C ARG A 43 -11.72 -5.97 0.63
N GLU A 44 -10.44 -5.84 0.28
CA GLU A 44 -9.35 -6.16 1.20
C GLU A 44 -9.39 -5.28 2.44
N TYR A 45 -9.58 -3.96 2.25
CA TYR A 45 -9.72 -3.04 3.38
C TYR A 45 -10.96 -3.35 4.23
N ALA A 46 -12.08 -3.73 3.60
CA ALA A 46 -13.29 -4.15 4.31
C ALA A 46 -13.05 -5.41 5.17
N GLY A 47 -12.25 -6.36 4.69
CA GLY A 47 -11.88 -7.56 5.44
C GLY A 47 -11.07 -7.26 6.72
N ASN A 48 -10.38 -6.12 6.76
CA ASN A 48 -9.61 -5.67 7.91
C ASN A 48 -10.42 -4.76 8.86
N PHE A 49 -11.62 -4.34 8.47
CA PHE A 49 -12.51 -3.49 9.27
C PHE A 49 -13.20 -4.31 10.36
N GLN A 50 -13.22 -3.81 11.61
CA GLN A 50 -13.84 -4.46 12.74
C GLN A 50 -14.92 -3.56 13.38
N PRO A 51 -16.17 -3.64 12.91
CA PRO A 51 -17.24 -2.72 13.32
C PRO A 51 -17.66 -2.88 14.80
N THR A 52 -17.35 -4.01 15.43
CA THR A 52 -17.71 -4.31 16.83
C THR A 52 -16.74 -3.75 17.86
N ARG A 53 -15.62 -3.18 17.44
CA ARG A 53 -14.63 -2.55 18.32
C ARG A 53 -14.70 -1.04 18.22
N GLN A 54 -14.14 -0.36 19.21
CA GLN A 54 -13.91 1.08 19.10
C GLN A 54 -13.07 1.36 17.83
N PRO A 55 -13.56 2.17 16.89
CA PRO A 55 -12.87 2.43 15.64
C PRO A 55 -11.56 3.18 15.88
N GLY A 56 -10.49 2.71 15.22
CA GLY A 56 -9.24 3.46 15.12
C GLY A 56 -9.23 4.38 13.91
N VAL A 57 -8.13 5.12 13.72
CA VAL A 57 -7.98 6.05 12.59
C VAL A 57 -8.05 5.34 11.23
N GLY A 58 -7.50 4.12 11.14
CA GLY A 58 -7.59 3.32 9.92
C GLY A 58 -9.03 2.88 9.61
N ASP A 59 -9.86 2.57 10.64
CA ASP A 59 -11.27 2.24 10.44
C ASP A 59 -12.06 3.47 9.98
N GLU A 60 -11.81 4.64 10.57
CA GLU A 60 -12.45 5.89 10.15
C GLU A 60 -12.02 6.30 8.73
N PHE A 61 -10.77 6.06 8.36
CA PHE A 61 -10.30 6.28 6.99
C PHE A 61 -11.01 5.32 6.01
N PHE A 62 -11.12 4.04 6.33
CA PHE A 62 -11.85 3.08 5.50
C PHE A 62 -13.32 3.49 5.33
N LYS A 63 -13.99 3.91 6.40
CA LYS A 63 -15.37 4.39 6.34
C LYS A 63 -15.51 5.62 5.45
N TRP A 64 -14.60 6.60 5.59
CA TRP A 64 -14.54 7.76 4.72
C TRP A 64 -14.34 7.35 3.25
N LEU A 65 -13.39 6.45 2.98
CA LEU A 65 -13.11 5.95 1.63
C LEU A 65 -14.33 5.27 1.02
N ALA A 66 -15.00 4.41 1.79
CA ALA A 66 -16.21 3.71 1.35
C ALA A 66 -17.37 4.68 1.01
N GLN A 67 -17.50 5.78 1.76
CA GLN A 67 -18.51 6.81 1.53
C GLN A 67 -18.20 7.70 0.32
N ASN A 68 -16.92 7.85 -0.04
CA ASN A 68 -16.46 8.72 -1.11
C ASN A 68 -16.14 8.02 -2.43
N GLN A 69 -16.43 6.72 -2.59
CA GLN A 69 -16.10 5.96 -3.81
C GLN A 69 -16.67 6.57 -5.10
N ALA A 70 -17.80 7.28 -5.01
CA ALA A 70 -18.42 7.95 -6.15
C ALA A 70 -18.00 9.43 -6.31
N ASN A 71 -17.21 9.96 -5.37
CA ASN A 71 -16.73 11.34 -5.43
C ASN A 71 -15.40 11.39 -6.19
N VAL A 72 -15.45 11.79 -7.44
CA VAL A 72 -14.29 11.86 -8.34
C VAL A 72 -13.21 12.88 -7.93
N GLU A 73 -13.51 13.81 -7.03
CA GLU A 73 -12.50 14.70 -6.47
C GLU A 73 -11.67 14.05 -5.36
N ARG A 74 -12.15 12.91 -4.83
CA ARG A 74 -11.55 12.22 -3.68
C ARG A 74 -11.09 10.82 -3.99
N VAL A 75 -11.80 10.13 -4.90
CA VAL A 75 -11.51 8.75 -5.26
C VAL A 75 -11.56 8.60 -6.77
N HIS A 76 -10.43 8.29 -7.38
CA HIS A 76 -10.36 7.89 -8.78
C HIS A 76 -10.50 6.38 -8.87
N GLN A 77 -11.27 5.92 -9.83
CA GLN A 77 -11.37 4.49 -10.15
C GLN A 77 -10.68 4.23 -11.49
N VAL A 78 -9.84 3.19 -11.53
CA VAL A 78 -9.15 2.76 -12.74
C VAL A 78 -9.48 1.32 -13.06
N GLN A 79 -9.59 1.02 -14.34
CA GLN A 79 -9.76 -0.34 -14.80
C GLN A 79 -8.43 -1.09 -14.74
N ILE A 80 -8.48 -2.30 -14.16
CA ILE A 80 -7.37 -3.24 -14.22
C ILE A 80 -7.89 -4.59 -14.72
N ASP A 81 -7.26 -5.11 -15.77
CA ASP A 81 -7.69 -6.32 -16.47
C ASP A 81 -6.92 -7.53 -15.92
N GLU A 82 -7.66 -8.49 -15.39
CA GLU A 82 -7.10 -9.72 -14.86
C GLU A 82 -6.85 -10.71 -16.02
N ALA A 83 -5.57 -10.97 -16.29
CA ALA A 83 -5.10 -11.90 -17.34
C ALA A 83 -5.01 -13.35 -16.85
N GLY A 84 -4.94 -13.55 -15.54
CA GLY A 84 -4.88 -14.83 -14.85
C GLY A 84 -5.16 -14.62 -13.36
N ALA A 85 -5.13 -15.66 -12.54
CA ALA A 85 -5.40 -15.55 -11.11
C ALA A 85 -4.44 -14.55 -10.41
N ASN A 86 -4.94 -13.36 -10.07
CA ASN A 86 -4.16 -12.23 -9.55
C ASN A 86 -3.00 -11.78 -10.47
N GLU A 87 -3.12 -11.97 -11.77
CA GLU A 87 -2.22 -11.42 -12.78
C GLU A 87 -2.95 -10.30 -13.53
N PHE A 88 -2.29 -9.15 -13.67
CA PHE A 88 -2.91 -7.96 -14.23
C PHE A 88 -2.13 -7.44 -15.44
N ALA A 89 -2.85 -7.14 -16.52
CA ALA A 89 -2.25 -6.61 -17.75
C ALA A 89 -1.53 -5.27 -17.55
N GLN A 90 -2.00 -4.47 -16.58
CA GLN A 90 -1.42 -3.18 -16.23
C GLN A 90 -0.18 -3.28 -15.31
N PHE A 91 0.19 -4.49 -14.85
CA PHE A 91 1.43 -4.64 -14.10
C PHE A 91 2.63 -4.42 -15.05
N PRO A 92 3.55 -3.50 -14.77
CA PRO A 92 4.47 -2.96 -15.78
C PRO A 92 5.61 -3.92 -16.19
N ASP A 93 5.87 -4.97 -15.41
CA ASP A 93 6.97 -5.92 -15.63
C ASP A 93 6.47 -7.34 -15.33
N ALA A 94 6.31 -8.15 -16.38
CA ALA A 94 5.80 -9.52 -16.26
C ALA A 94 6.72 -10.42 -15.43
N ALA A 95 8.05 -10.25 -15.51
CA ALA A 95 9.00 -11.02 -14.73
C ALA A 95 8.92 -10.66 -13.24
N LEU A 96 8.83 -9.37 -12.94
CA LEU A 96 8.61 -8.90 -11.57
C LEU A 96 7.24 -9.36 -11.05
N GLN A 97 6.18 -9.30 -11.88
CA GLN A 97 4.86 -9.77 -11.47
C GLN A 97 4.89 -11.24 -11.05
N ALA A 98 5.63 -12.10 -11.77
CA ALA A 98 5.75 -13.51 -11.43
C ALA A 98 6.38 -13.74 -10.03
N GLU A 99 7.34 -12.89 -9.64
CA GLU A 99 8.02 -12.93 -8.34
C GLU A 99 7.22 -12.25 -7.22
N PHE A 100 6.29 -11.35 -7.59
CA PHE A 100 5.54 -10.52 -6.66
C PHE A 100 4.47 -11.31 -5.92
N ASP A 101 4.17 -10.93 -4.66
CA ASP A 101 3.07 -11.53 -3.91
C ASP A 101 1.76 -11.36 -4.70
N PRO A 102 1.06 -12.45 -5.04
CA PRO A 102 -0.15 -12.39 -5.87
C PRO A 102 -1.23 -11.46 -5.30
N LEU A 103 -1.37 -11.40 -3.97
CA LEU A 103 -2.38 -10.55 -3.33
C LEU A 103 -2.04 -9.07 -3.40
N ASP A 104 -0.77 -8.71 -3.57
CA ASP A 104 -0.32 -7.33 -3.63
C ASP A 104 -0.26 -6.76 -5.07
N ARG A 105 -0.29 -7.62 -6.09
CA ARG A 105 -0.14 -7.23 -7.51
C ARG A 105 -1.19 -6.18 -7.94
N LYS A 106 -2.40 -6.25 -7.40
CA LYS A 106 -3.47 -5.27 -7.69
C LYS A 106 -3.09 -3.84 -7.33
N PHE A 107 -2.31 -3.60 -6.27
CA PHE A 107 -1.89 -2.24 -5.90
C PHE A 107 -0.95 -1.65 -6.94
N VAL A 108 -0.01 -2.46 -7.45
CA VAL A 108 0.91 -2.05 -8.52
C VAL A 108 0.15 -1.79 -9.80
N ALA A 109 -0.73 -2.70 -10.21
CA ALA A 109 -1.55 -2.56 -11.41
C ALA A 109 -2.45 -1.32 -11.35
N THR A 110 -3.06 -1.04 -10.18
CA THR A 110 -3.90 0.13 -9.96
C THR A 110 -3.11 1.44 -10.06
N SER A 111 -1.92 1.51 -9.44
CA SER A 111 -1.04 2.68 -9.61
C SER A 111 -0.61 2.86 -11.05
N ALA A 112 -0.21 1.78 -11.74
CA ALA A 112 0.25 1.83 -13.13
C ALA A 112 -0.86 2.22 -14.12
N ALA A 113 -2.11 1.84 -13.85
CA ALA A 113 -3.26 2.18 -14.69
C ALA A 113 -3.67 3.66 -14.59
N HIS A 114 -3.30 4.35 -13.51
CA HIS A 114 -3.62 5.77 -13.34
C HIS A 114 -2.59 6.66 -14.04
N VAL A 115 -3.06 7.73 -14.70
CA VAL A 115 -2.20 8.64 -15.47
C VAL A 115 -1.08 9.27 -14.64
N GLU A 116 -1.35 9.61 -13.38
CA GLU A 116 -0.39 10.23 -12.48
C GLU A 116 0.47 9.23 -11.71
N ARG A 117 0.17 7.93 -11.82
CA ARG A 117 0.87 6.85 -11.11
C ARG A 117 1.11 7.17 -9.63
N PRO A 118 0.04 7.33 -8.82
CA PRO A 118 0.17 7.74 -7.43
C PRO A 118 1.03 6.75 -6.64
N PRO A 119 1.81 7.23 -5.65
CA PRO A 119 2.69 6.36 -4.88
C PRO A 119 1.90 5.34 -4.05
N ILE A 120 2.46 4.14 -3.94
CA ILE A 120 1.95 3.09 -3.07
C ILE A 120 2.56 3.30 -1.68
N VAL A 121 1.72 3.42 -0.65
CA VAL A 121 2.18 3.62 0.74
C VAL A 121 2.23 2.27 1.45
N GLN A 122 3.43 1.83 1.83
CA GLN A 122 3.66 0.53 2.47
C GLN A 122 4.33 0.70 3.83
N ALA A 123 3.65 0.29 4.92
CA ALA A 123 4.14 0.55 6.28
C ALA A 123 4.89 -0.61 6.91
N ALA A 124 4.43 -1.84 6.76
CA ALA A 124 4.91 -2.97 7.56
C ALA A 124 5.22 -4.26 6.77
N ASP A 125 4.76 -4.39 5.52
CA ASP A 125 5.15 -5.56 4.72
C ASP A 125 6.54 -5.36 4.11
N SER A 126 7.51 -5.98 4.73
CA SER A 126 8.92 -5.85 4.39
C SER A 126 9.30 -6.48 3.02
N LYS A 127 8.46 -7.33 2.43
CA LYS A 127 8.71 -7.86 1.07
C LYS A 127 8.86 -6.74 0.04
N TRP A 128 8.13 -5.64 0.21
CA TRP A 128 8.18 -4.49 -0.70
C TRP A 128 9.55 -3.82 -0.78
N VAL A 129 10.40 -4.01 0.24
CA VAL A 129 11.79 -3.53 0.24
C VAL A 129 12.62 -4.21 -0.85
N ALA A 130 12.31 -5.45 -1.22
CA ALA A 130 13.00 -6.14 -2.30
C ALA A 130 12.55 -5.69 -3.70
N TRP A 131 11.39 -5.04 -3.82
CA TRP A 131 10.76 -4.78 -5.12
C TRP A 131 10.70 -3.30 -5.51
N TRP A 132 10.77 -2.36 -4.54
CA TRP A 132 10.54 -0.94 -4.80
C TRP A 132 11.45 -0.36 -5.88
N ALA A 133 12.73 -0.74 -5.91
CA ALA A 133 13.69 -0.21 -6.89
C ALA A 133 13.37 -0.64 -8.34
N ARG A 134 12.86 -1.87 -8.51
CA ARG A 134 12.38 -2.32 -9.82
C ARG A 134 11.08 -1.63 -10.21
N LEU A 135 10.18 -1.41 -9.27
CA LEU A 135 8.93 -0.65 -9.51
C LEU A 135 9.24 0.80 -9.90
N GLU A 136 10.21 1.43 -9.25
CA GLU A 136 10.63 2.81 -9.55
C GLU A 136 11.17 2.95 -10.98
N GLN A 137 11.90 1.96 -11.50
CA GLN A 137 12.35 1.92 -12.91
C GLN A 137 11.18 1.98 -13.90
N HIS A 138 9.99 1.55 -13.49
CA HIS A 138 8.76 1.61 -14.26
C HIS A 138 7.88 2.83 -13.87
N GLY A 139 8.40 3.76 -13.07
CA GLY A 139 7.69 4.96 -12.64
C GLY A 139 6.62 4.70 -11.55
N ILE A 140 6.68 3.58 -10.84
CA ILE A 140 5.81 3.27 -9.70
C ILE A 140 6.58 3.52 -8.41
N LEU A 141 6.21 4.58 -7.70
CA LEU A 141 6.86 4.96 -6.45
C LEU A 141 6.27 4.19 -5.26
N VAL A 142 7.14 3.76 -4.35
CA VAL A 142 6.74 3.17 -3.07
C VAL A 142 7.22 4.08 -1.95
N GLN A 143 6.32 4.46 -1.04
CA GLN A 143 6.62 5.27 0.13
C GLN A 143 6.57 4.41 1.38
N PHE A 144 7.60 4.53 2.21
CA PHE A 144 7.71 3.81 3.48
C PHE A 144 7.61 4.80 4.66
N PRO A 145 6.41 5.02 5.24
CA PRO A 145 6.25 5.94 6.38
C PRO A 145 6.95 5.45 7.66
N CYS A 146 7.34 4.18 7.70
CA CYS A 146 7.95 3.53 8.85
C CYS A 146 9.37 2.99 8.52
N PRO A 147 10.34 3.84 8.14
CA PRO A 147 11.64 3.36 7.64
C PRO A 147 12.41 2.49 8.63
N HIS A 148 12.36 2.81 9.91
CA HIS A 148 13.01 2.02 10.95
C HIS A 148 12.37 0.62 11.11
N ASP A 149 11.04 0.57 11.23
CA ASP A 149 10.34 -0.69 11.44
C ASP A 149 10.40 -1.60 10.21
N ILE A 150 10.24 -1.05 8.99
CA ILE A 150 10.29 -1.86 7.77
C ILE A 150 11.68 -2.48 7.56
N LYS A 151 12.76 -1.76 7.88
CA LYS A 151 14.13 -2.28 7.85
C LYS A 151 14.34 -3.40 8.88
N ARG A 152 13.84 -3.21 10.09
CA ARG A 152 13.90 -4.23 11.15
C ARG A 152 13.15 -5.49 10.75
N PHE A 153 11.95 -5.37 10.18
CA PHE A 153 11.17 -6.49 9.67
C PHE A 153 11.85 -7.19 8.51
N TYR A 154 12.45 -6.42 7.59
CA TYR A 154 13.21 -6.97 6.47
C TYR A 154 14.41 -7.80 6.94
N ALA A 155 15.23 -7.26 7.82
CA ALA A 155 16.37 -7.95 8.37
C ALA A 155 15.99 -9.24 9.12
N GLY A 156 14.89 -9.21 9.86
CA GLY A 156 14.37 -10.39 10.55
C GLY A 156 13.84 -11.47 9.59
N LYS A 157 13.22 -11.08 8.49
CA LYS A 157 12.62 -12.00 7.50
C LYS A 157 13.66 -12.54 6.51
N PHE A 158 14.67 -11.74 6.18
CA PHE A 158 15.69 -12.04 5.17
C PHE A 158 17.11 -11.86 5.77
N PRO A 159 17.49 -12.68 6.76
CA PRO A 159 18.74 -12.49 7.49
C PRO A 159 20.00 -12.66 6.64
N SER A 160 19.90 -13.34 5.50
CA SER A 160 21.00 -13.51 4.54
C SER A 160 21.05 -12.43 3.47
N ALA A 161 20.04 -11.55 3.40
CA ALA A 161 20.08 -10.39 2.52
C ALA A 161 20.97 -9.30 3.11
N GLY A 162 21.56 -8.48 2.23
CA GLY A 162 22.27 -7.29 2.67
C GLY A 162 21.36 -6.29 3.42
N PRO A 163 21.95 -5.24 4.00
CA PRO A 163 21.16 -4.20 4.67
C PRO A 163 20.14 -3.58 3.70
N PRO A 164 18.89 -3.41 4.12
CA PRO A 164 17.85 -2.85 3.25
C PRO A 164 18.10 -1.36 2.99
N VAL A 165 18.02 -0.98 1.72
CA VAL A 165 18.05 0.41 1.25
C VAL A 165 16.63 0.81 0.89
N LEU A 166 16.22 2.02 1.28
CA LEU A 166 14.90 2.58 0.97
C LEU A 166 15.00 3.73 -0.04
N PRO A 167 13.90 4.12 -0.69
CA PRO A 167 13.90 5.24 -1.61
C PRO A 167 14.51 6.50 -1.01
N GLY A 168 15.45 7.13 -1.75
CA GLY A 168 16.16 8.33 -1.33
C GLY A 168 17.38 8.09 -0.42
N GLU A 169 17.69 6.87 -0.05
CA GLU A 169 18.93 6.52 0.66
C GLU A 169 20.02 6.13 -0.32
N GLN A 170 21.26 6.46 0.01
CA GLN A 170 22.42 5.95 -0.72
C GLN A 170 22.79 4.56 -0.19
N PRO A 171 23.18 3.64 -1.07
CA PRO A 171 23.65 2.31 -0.69
C PRO A 171 24.97 2.33 0.07
#